data_49505a88954aacf1b319872b31277849
#
_entry.id   49505a88954aacf1b319872b31277849
#
_cell.length_a   1.000
_cell.length_b   1.000
_cell.length_c   1.000
_cell.angle_alpha   90.00
_cell.angle_beta   90.00
_cell.angle_gamma   90.00
#
_symmetry.space_group_name_H-M   'P 1'
#
loop_
_entity.id
_entity.type
_entity.pdbx_description
1 polymer ?
#
loop_
_entity_poly.entity_id
_entity_poly.type
_entity_poly.pdbx_seq_one_letter_code
_entity_poly.pdbx_strand_id
1 'polypeptide(L)'
;MIRTTHGIVIEDREIDVEFIRASGPGGQNVNKVATAVRLRYDVRGSTSLPLDVRVRLIRLAGKRIAEDGFLMIHARRFRTQESNRKDAIERLVELIDRACERPKPRRATKPTTGSKERRLDAKRRRGETKDGRRSQGHSDD
;
A
#
# COMPACT_ATOMS: atom_id res chain seq x y z
N MET A 1 -5.35 23.33 9.41
CA MET A 1 -5.44 23.15 7.94
C MET A 1 -4.12 22.65 7.39
N ILE A 2 -4.16 21.57 6.63
CA ILE A 2 -2.99 20.94 6.00
C ILE A 2 -3.08 21.19 4.49
N ARG A 3 -2.01 21.68 3.88
CA ARG A 3 -1.96 21.96 2.44
C ARG A 3 -1.06 20.94 1.75
N THR A 4 -1.54 20.34 0.66
CA THR A 4 -0.78 19.43 -0.20
C THR A 4 -0.01 20.21 -1.27
N THR A 5 0.96 19.56 -1.92
CA THR A 5 1.76 20.16 -3.01
C THR A 5 0.90 20.52 -4.23
N HIS A 6 -0.19 19.77 -4.45
CA HIS A 6 -1.14 20.01 -5.54
C HIS A 6 -2.27 21.00 -5.19
N GLY A 7 -2.14 21.74 -4.06
CA GLY A 7 -3.06 22.80 -3.68
C GLY A 7 -4.35 22.33 -3.00
N ILE A 8 -4.49 21.05 -2.69
CA ILE A 8 -5.62 20.55 -1.90
C ILE A 8 -5.42 20.98 -0.45
N VAL A 9 -6.46 21.56 0.15
CA VAL A 9 -6.47 22.00 1.56
C VAL A 9 -7.37 21.05 2.35
N ILE A 10 -6.77 20.31 3.28
CA ILE A 10 -7.47 19.38 4.16
C ILE A 10 -7.84 20.13 5.44
N GLU A 11 -9.09 20.04 5.85
CA GLU A 11 -9.56 20.64 7.07
C GLU A 11 -9.24 19.80 8.30
N ASP A 12 -8.95 20.45 9.43
CA ASP A 12 -8.60 19.75 10.67
C ASP A 12 -9.73 18.83 11.18
N ARG A 13 -10.99 19.15 10.86
CA ARG A 13 -12.17 18.34 11.20
C ARG A 13 -12.26 17.01 10.45
N GLU A 14 -11.56 16.87 9.31
CA GLU A 14 -11.52 15.64 8.53
C GLU A 14 -10.46 14.66 9.06
N ILE A 15 -9.64 15.09 10.02
CA ILE A 15 -8.53 14.34 10.59
C ILE A 15 -8.73 14.18 12.08
N ASP A 16 -8.65 12.94 12.53
CA ASP A 16 -8.60 12.59 13.94
C ASP A 16 -7.21 12.06 14.31
N VAL A 17 -6.62 12.56 15.39
CA VAL A 17 -5.26 12.19 15.84
C VAL A 17 -5.32 11.70 17.27
N GLU A 18 -5.01 10.42 17.45
CA GLU A 18 -4.98 9.74 18.74
C GLU A 18 -3.53 9.37 19.11
N PHE A 19 -3.15 9.64 20.37
CA PHE A 19 -1.88 9.20 20.91
C PHE A 19 -2.05 7.82 21.56
N ILE A 20 -1.30 6.84 21.06
CA ILE A 20 -1.35 5.46 21.50
C ILE A 20 -0.01 5.01 22.06
N ARG A 21 -0.02 3.99 22.93
CA ARG A 21 1.20 3.34 23.37
C ARG A 21 1.86 2.60 22.22
N ALA A 22 3.17 2.80 22.05
CA ALA A 22 3.91 2.04 21.06
C ALA A 22 4.01 0.57 21.52
N SER A 23 3.49 -0.36 20.73
CA SER A 23 3.73 -1.79 20.93
C SER A 23 5.04 -2.18 20.25
N GLY A 24 5.96 -2.82 20.98
CA GLY A 24 7.22 -3.33 20.41
C GLY A 24 8.19 -3.84 21.49
N PRO A 25 9.19 -4.65 21.13
CA PRO A 25 10.27 -5.06 22.01
C PRO A 25 11.12 -3.83 22.34
N GLY A 26 10.87 -3.17 23.46
CA GLY A 26 11.60 -2.00 23.94
C GLY A 26 11.64 -1.98 25.46
N GLY A 27 12.66 -1.34 26.03
CA GLY A 27 12.86 -1.24 27.47
C GLY A 27 11.70 -0.55 28.20
N GLN A 28 11.78 -0.46 29.53
CA GLN A 28 10.70 0.00 30.44
C GLN A 28 10.03 1.33 30.06
N ASN A 29 10.70 2.23 29.33
CA ASN A 29 10.12 3.51 28.91
C ASN A 29 9.11 3.41 27.76
N VAL A 30 9.20 2.37 26.89
CA VAL A 30 8.28 2.20 25.74
C VAL A 30 6.87 1.90 26.19
N ASN A 31 6.71 1.23 27.34
CA ASN A 31 5.41 0.84 27.88
C ASN A 31 4.74 1.94 28.74
N LYS A 32 5.46 2.99 29.12
CA LYS A 32 4.95 4.04 29.99
C LYS A 32 4.50 5.31 29.26
N VAL A 33 5.00 5.56 28.04
CA VAL A 33 4.74 6.80 27.31
C VAL A 33 4.03 6.54 25.99
N ALA A 34 2.84 7.13 25.82
CA ALA A 34 2.05 7.07 24.59
C ALA A 34 2.63 8.02 23.53
N THR A 35 3.77 7.66 22.93
CA THR A 35 4.43 8.50 21.91
C THR A 35 4.02 8.18 20.48
N ALA A 36 3.43 7.01 20.25
CA ALA A 36 2.94 6.65 18.93
C ALA A 36 1.64 7.40 18.59
N VAL A 37 1.46 7.68 17.33
CA VAL A 37 0.31 8.41 16.79
C VAL A 37 -0.47 7.51 15.84
N ARG A 38 -1.78 7.48 16.01
CA ARG A 38 -2.76 6.97 15.06
C ARG A 38 -3.50 8.15 14.46
N LEU A 39 -3.33 8.37 13.18
CA LEU A 39 -4.07 9.36 12.42
C LEU A 39 -5.17 8.64 11.63
N ARG A 40 -6.40 9.16 11.74
CA ARG A 40 -7.56 8.74 10.96
C ARG A 40 -7.98 9.88 10.06
N TYR A 41 -8.19 9.60 8.79
CA TYR A 41 -8.67 10.57 7.81
C TYR A 41 -9.91 10.03 7.09
N ASP A 42 -11.02 10.78 7.15
CA ASP A 42 -12.25 10.39 6.48
C ASP A 42 -12.15 10.62 4.96
N VAL A 43 -11.77 9.57 4.23
CA VAL A 43 -11.63 9.63 2.78
C VAL A 43 -12.99 9.66 2.08
N ARG A 44 -14.00 8.98 2.61
CA ARG A 44 -15.33 8.92 1.99
C ARG A 44 -16.11 10.20 2.19
N GLY A 45 -16.10 10.73 3.39
CA GLY A 45 -16.83 11.95 3.77
C GLY A 45 -16.07 13.25 3.49
N SER A 46 -14.79 13.17 3.06
CA SER A 46 -13.99 14.37 2.79
C SER A 46 -14.64 15.26 1.73
N THR A 47 -14.83 16.51 2.08
CA THR A 47 -15.24 17.58 1.15
C THR A 47 -14.05 18.22 0.44
N SER A 48 -12.86 18.03 0.98
CA SER A 48 -11.61 18.60 0.47
C SER A 48 -11.06 17.85 -0.75
N LEU A 49 -11.43 16.56 -0.93
CA LEU A 49 -10.90 15.72 -2.02
C LEU A 49 -11.82 15.71 -3.24
N PRO A 50 -11.33 16.03 -4.44
CA PRO A 50 -12.01 15.74 -5.69
C PRO A 50 -12.31 14.24 -5.84
N LEU A 51 -13.44 13.90 -6.46
CA LEU A 51 -13.90 12.51 -6.58
C LEU A 51 -12.87 11.58 -7.25
N ASP A 52 -12.21 12.05 -8.28
CA ASP A 52 -11.19 11.28 -9.03
C ASP A 52 -9.92 11.03 -8.18
N VAL A 53 -9.51 12.00 -7.36
CA VAL A 53 -8.41 11.86 -6.40
C VAL A 53 -8.79 10.88 -5.30
N ARG A 54 -10.01 10.97 -4.79
CA ARG A 54 -10.54 10.07 -3.76
C ARG A 54 -10.50 8.60 -4.21
N VAL A 55 -10.99 8.31 -5.42
CA VAL A 55 -10.96 6.95 -5.97
C VAL A 55 -9.52 6.42 -6.11
N ARG A 56 -8.59 7.26 -6.56
CA ARG A 56 -7.17 6.88 -6.65
C ARG A 56 -6.53 6.68 -5.28
N LEU A 57 -6.84 7.54 -4.31
CA LEU A 57 -6.36 7.42 -2.94
C LEU A 57 -6.81 6.10 -2.30
N ILE A 58 -8.07 5.71 -2.47
CA ILE A 58 -8.58 4.42 -1.99
C ILE A 58 -7.78 3.25 -2.57
N ARG A 59 -7.48 3.28 -3.86
CA ARG A 59 -6.68 2.22 -4.51
C ARG A 59 -5.22 2.19 -4.01
N LEU A 60 -4.60 3.36 -3.83
CA LEU A 60 -3.22 3.49 -3.36
C LEU A 60 -3.06 3.08 -1.89
N ALA A 61 -4.03 3.45 -1.07
CA ALA A 61 -4.00 3.13 0.35
C ALA A 61 -4.24 1.64 0.63
N GLY A 62 -5.06 0.97 -0.20
CA GLY A 62 -5.33 -0.47 -0.10
C GLY A 62 -5.82 -0.86 1.31
N LYS A 63 -5.13 -1.81 1.94
CA LYS A 63 -5.48 -2.34 3.27
C LYS A 63 -5.43 -1.32 4.41
N ARG A 64 -4.92 -0.10 4.19
CA ARG A 64 -4.92 0.99 5.18
C ARG A 64 -6.26 1.69 5.29
N ILE A 65 -7.17 1.46 4.36
CA ILE A 65 -8.54 1.94 4.47
C ILE A 65 -9.38 0.87 5.17
N ALA A 66 -9.97 1.28 6.29
CA ALA A 66 -10.90 0.46 7.04
C ALA A 66 -12.26 0.38 6.31
N GLU A 67 -13.11 -0.57 6.69
CA GLU A 67 -14.42 -0.78 6.07
C GLU A 67 -15.35 0.44 6.17
N ASP A 68 -15.18 1.23 7.24
CA ASP A 68 -15.88 2.50 7.47
C ASP A 68 -15.44 3.64 6.53
N GLY A 69 -14.36 3.43 5.74
CA GLY A 69 -13.86 4.39 4.77
C GLY A 69 -12.78 5.33 5.29
N PHE A 70 -12.33 5.13 6.52
CA PHE A 70 -11.24 5.91 7.10
C PHE A 70 -9.87 5.36 6.69
N LEU A 71 -8.98 6.24 6.29
CA LEU A 71 -7.56 5.94 6.09
C LEU A 71 -6.84 5.99 7.43
N MET A 72 -6.18 4.88 7.79
CA MET A 72 -5.44 4.73 9.04
C MET A 72 -3.93 4.86 8.78
N ILE A 73 -3.27 5.78 9.49
CA ILE A 73 -1.82 5.96 9.45
C ILE A 73 -1.27 5.85 10.87
N HIS A 74 -0.31 4.92 11.07
CA HIS A 74 0.39 4.76 12.33
C HIS A 74 1.81 5.31 12.21
N ALA A 75 2.16 6.28 13.06
CA ALA A 75 3.48 6.85 13.17
C ALA A 75 4.09 6.56 14.56
N ARG A 76 5.23 5.86 14.58
CA ARG A 76 5.95 5.46 15.79
C ARG A 76 7.47 5.50 15.64
N ARG A 77 7.93 6.25 14.64
CA ARG A 77 9.36 6.29 14.28
C ARG A 77 10.18 7.12 15.24
N PHE A 78 9.59 8.16 15.80
CA PHE A 78 10.29 9.14 16.62
C PHE A 78 9.99 8.95 18.10
N ARG A 79 10.81 9.57 18.94
CA ARG A 79 10.68 9.49 20.41
C ARG A 79 9.61 10.42 20.99
N THR A 80 9.20 11.44 20.26
CA THR A 80 8.24 12.46 20.73
C THR A 80 6.91 12.34 20.01
N GLN A 81 5.82 12.66 20.70
CA GLN A 81 4.47 12.72 20.13
C GLN A 81 4.39 13.71 18.96
N GLU A 82 4.99 14.88 19.13
CA GLU A 82 4.98 15.93 18.12
C GLU A 82 5.65 15.50 16.82
N SER A 83 6.82 14.89 16.92
CA SER A 83 7.54 14.37 15.74
C SER A 83 6.77 13.24 15.05
N ASN A 84 6.10 12.36 15.80
CA ASN A 84 5.28 11.30 15.23
C ASN A 84 3.99 11.87 14.61
N ARG A 85 3.39 12.91 15.19
CA ARG A 85 2.25 13.60 14.59
C ARG A 85 2.64 14.23 13.25
N LYS A 86 3.79 14.89 13.20
CA LYS A 86 4.32 15.48 11.96
C LYS A 86 4.57 14.40 10.89
N ASP A 87 5.22 13.29 11.24
CA ASP A 87 5.45 12.15 10.36
C ASP A 87 4.13 11.55 9.83
N ALA A 88 3.09 11.45 10.66
CA ALA A 88 1.78 10.96 10.22
C ALA A 88 1.12 11.90 9.20
N ILE A 89 1.20 13.20 9.43
CA ILE A 89 0.67 14.23 8.52
C ILE A 89 1.46 14.23 7.20
N GLU A 90 2.78 14.17 7.24
CA GLU A 90 3.62 14.12 6.05
C GLU A 90 3.29 12.89 5.18
N ARG A 91 3.08 11.73 5.79
CA ARG A 91 2.65 10.50 5.08
C ARG A 91 1.25 10.62 4.48
N LEU A 92 0.33 11.32 5.15
CA LEU A 92 -1.00 11.60 4.59
C LEU A 92 -0.88 12.48 3.35
N VAL A 93 -0.12 13.58 3.44
CA VAL A 93 0.12 14.51 2.34
C VAL A 93 0.76 13.77 1.15
N GLU A 94 1.81 12.98 1.38
CA GLU A 94 2.47 12.19 0.33
C GLU A 94 1.51 11.25 -0.38
N LEU A 95 0.63 10.56 0.35
CA LEU A 95 -0.38 9.67 -0.24
C LEU A 95 -1.38 10.43 -1.10
N ILE A 96 -1.82 11.61 -0.67
CA ILE A 96 -2.76 12.45 -1.42
C ILE A 96 -2.08 13.02 -2.66
N ASP A 97 -0.85 13.52 -2.54
CA ASP A 97 -0.08 14.03 -3.66
C ASP A 97 0.12 12.96 -4.74
N ARG A 98 0.48 11.73 -4.36
CA ARG A 98 0.53 10.59 -5.27
C ARG A 98 -0.82 10.23 -5.90
N ALA A 99 -1.92 10.44 -5.17
CA ALA A 99 -3.25 10.25 -5.72
C ALA A 99 -3.67 11.33 -6.72
N CYS A 100 -3.09 12.53 -6.63
CA CYS A 100 -3.29 13.61 -7.60
C CYS A 100 -2.64 13.27 -8.95
N GLU A 101 -1.55 12.52 -8.95
CA GLU A 101 -0.90 12.08 -10.17
C GLU A 101 -1.76 11.08 -10.94
N ARG A 102 -2.05 11.38 -12.22
CA ARG A 102 -2.77 10.44 -13.09
C ARG A 102 -1.81 9.38 -13.62
N PRO A 103 -2.04 8.09 -13.34
CA PRO A 103 -1.19 7.03 -13.87
C PRO A 103 -1.29 7.00 -15.40
N LYS A 104 -0.15 6.88 -16.08
CA LYS A 104 -0.12 6.67 -17.52
C LYS A 104 -0.81 5.34 -17.85
N PRO A 105 -1.72 5.30 -18.84
CA PRO A 105 -2.39 4.06 -19.23
C PRO A 105 -1.35 3.06 -19.75
N ARG A 106 -1.32 1.89 -19.15
CA ARG A 106 -0.41 0.82 -19.55
C ARG A 106 -0.97 0.13 -20.80
N ARG A 107 -0.31 0.29 -21.94
CA ARG A 107 -0.67 -0.44 -23.16
C ARG A 107 -0.24 -1.91 -23.00
N ALA A 108 -1.16 -2.83 -23.29
CA ALA A 108 -0.85 -4.25 -23.30
C ALA A 108 0.16 -4.54 -24.43
N THR A 109 1.26 -5.18 -24.09
CA THR A 109 2.25 -5.65 -25.06
C THR A 109 1.92 -7.06 -25.52
N LYS A 110 1.97 -7.30 -26.83
CA LYS A 110 1.82 -8.67 -27.37
C LYS A 110 3.18 -9.41 -27.28
N PRO A 111 3.20 -10.67 -26.87
CA PRO A 111 4.43 -11.46 -26.89
C PRO A 111 4.98 -11.55 -28.32
N THR A 112 6.31 -11.44 -28.46
CA THR A 112 6.99 -11.62 -29.76
C THR A 112 6.89 -13.08 -30.22
N THR A 113 7.01 -13.35 -31.53
CA THR A 113 7.04 -14.70 -32.10
C THR A 113 8.11 -15.57 -31.43
N GLY A 114 9.34 -15.06 -31.29
CA GLY A 114 10.42 -15.78 -30.62
C GLY A 114 10.18 -16.06 -29.15
N SER A 115 9.38 -15.23 -28.44
CA SER A 115 8.95 -15.52 -27.06
C SER A 115 7.95 -16.67 -27.01
N LYS A 116 7.03 -16.73 -27.99
CA LYS A 116 6.06 -17.84 -28.10
C LYS A 116 6.76 -19.15 -28.44
N GLU A 117 7.71 -19.15 -29.38
CA GLU A 117 8.51 -20.31 -29.75
C GLU A 117 9.30 -20.86 -28.56
N ARG A 118 10.07 -19.99 -27.89
CA ARG A 118 10.83 -20.40 -26.69
C ARG A 118 9.93 -21.01 -25.61
N ARG A 119 8.74 -20.45 -25.42
CA ARG A 119 7.77 -21.00 -24.46
C ARG A 119 7.26 -22.38 -24.87
N LEU A 120 7.00 -22.58 -26.16
CA LEU A 120 6.56 -23.86 -26.71
C LEU A 120 7.66 -24.91 -26.59
N ASP A 121 8.90 -24.58 -26.94
CA ASP A 121 10.05 -25.47 -26.79
C ASP A 121 10.31 -25.89 -25.36
N ALA A 122 10.24 -24.90 -24.43
CA ALA A 122 10.36 -25.20 -23.00
C ALA A 122 9.22 -26.11 -22.49
N LYS A 123 8.00 -25.93 -23.02
CA LYS A 123 6.86 -26.80 -22.68
C LYS A 123 7.10 -28.24 -23.25
N ARG A 124 7.57 -28.34 -24.48
CA ARG A 124 7.86 -29.64 -25.14
C ARG A 124 8.93 -30.44 -24.37
N ARG A 125 10.08 -29.80 -24.05
CA ARG A 125 11.15 -30.40 -23.24
C ARG A 125 10.68 -30.90 -21.88
N ARG A 126 9.82 -30.11 -21.21
CA ARG A 126 9.22 -30.51 -19.91
C ARG A 126 8.27 -31.70 -20.07
N GLY A 127 7.53 -31.77 -21.19
CA GLY A 127 6.70 -32.92 -21.55
C GLY A 127 7.54 -34.20 -21.69
N GLU A 128 8.57 -34.16 -22.52
CA GLU A 128 9.51 -35.28 -22.76
C GLU A 128 10.14 -35.75 -21.44
N THR A 129 10.56 -34.83 -20.57
CA THR A 129 11.12 -35.19 -19.25
C THR A 129 10.09 -35.90 -18.36
N LYS A 130 8.82 -35.48 -18.40
CA LYS A 130 7.76 -36.12 -17.62
C LYS A 130 7.42 -37.51 -18.15
N ASP A 131 7.36 -37.66 -19.47
CA ASP A 131 7.04 -38.92 -20.12
C ASP A 131 8.18 -39.94 -19.89
N GLY A 132 9.46 -39.52 -19.94
CA GLY A 132 10.58 -40.35 -19.58
C GLY A 132 10.56 -40.86 -18.12
N ARG A 133 10.13 -40.01 -17.17
CA ARG A 133 9.98 -40.44 -15.77
C ARG A 133 8.81 -41.41 -15.58
N ARG A 134 7.76 -41.28 -16.37
CA ARG A 134 6.57 -42.14 -16.29
C ARG A 134 6.85 -43.53 -16.84
N SER A 135 7.67 -43.66 -17.91
CA SER A 135 8.08 -44.92 -18.48
C SER A 135 9.06 -45.73 -17.60
N GLN A 136 9.90 -45.04 -16.80
CA GLN A 136 10.83 -45.71 -15.87
C GLN A 136 10.12 -46.26 -14.61
N GLY A 137 8.98 -45.65 -14.19
CA GLY A 137 8.22 -46.12 -13.02
C GLY A 137 7.32 -47.35 -13.26
N HIS A 138 7.30 -47.92 -14.47
CA HIS A 138 6.43 -49.06 -14.82
C HIS A 138 7.21 -50.37 -15.11
N SER A 139 8.53 -50.34 -14.85
CA SER A 139 9.41 -51.51 -15.13
C SER A 139 9.82 -52.29 -13.87
N ASP A 140 9.27 -52.00 -12.69
CA ASP A 140 9.63 -52.67 -11.43
C ASP A 140 8.43 -53.40 -10.79
N ASP A 141 7.68 -54.18 -11.62
CA ASP A 141 6.73 -55.19 -11.14
C ASP A 141 6.94 -56.51 -11.91
#